data_390dd0c31dabb0a2dd92ee64d854c27d
#
_entry.id   390dd0c31dabb0a2dd92ee64d854c27d
#
_cell.length_a   1.000
_cell.length_b   1.000
_cell.length_c   1.000
_cell.angle_alpha   90.00
_cell.angle_beta   90.00
_cell.angle_gamma   90.00
#
_symmetry.space_group_name_H-M   'P 1'
#
loop_
_entity.id
_entity.type
_entity.pdbx_description
1 polymer ?
#
loop_
_entity_poly.entity_id
_entity_poly.type
_entity_poly.pdbx_seq_one_letter_code
_entity_poly.pdbx_strand_id
1 'polypeptide(L)'
;MILIQSENLKNVVVALLEKGGSNAEEADTVASHLVRSNLCGHDSHGVGMMPLYMNKLGEGLLNPNQKPEKVKEDGSILMFEGNRGYGQSVVKKAMEQALELCKEKGIVLMTVRNSYHMGRIGTYGEQSISCLLYTSPSPRDS
;
A
#
# COMPACT_ATOMS: atom_id res chain seq x y z
N MET A 1 27.69 -11.94 0.55
CA MET A 1 26.45 -11.14 0.63
C MET A 1 26.62 -9.89 -0.25
N ILE A 2 25.71 -9.65 -1.19
CA ILE A 2 25.74 -8.47 -2.05
C ILE A 2 24.94 -7.38 -1.31
N LEU A 3 25.57 -6.24 -1.04
CA LEU A 3 24.91 -5.07 -0.47
C LEU A 3 24.51 -4.12 -1.59
N ILE A 4 23.26 -3.73 -1.63
CA ILE A 4 22.71 -2.78 -2.58
C ILE A 4 22.19 -1.57 -1.80
N GLN A 5 22.52 -0.36 -2.25
CA GLN A 5 21.95 0.84 -1.67
C GLN A 5 20.44 0.89 -1.94
N SER A 6 19.66 1.23 -0.91
CA SER A 6 18.20 1.23 -0.98
C SER A 6 17.63 2.11 -2.08
N GLU A 7 18.25 3.26 -2.34
CA GLU A 7 17.84 4.17 -3.41
C GLU A 7 18.05 3.56 -4.81
N ASN A 8 19.19 2.91 -5.03
CA ASN A 8 19.44 2.21 -6.30
C ASN A 8 18.44 1.07 -6.51
N LEU A 9 18.13 0.31 -5.46
CA LEU A 9 17.14 -0.75 -5.51
C LEU A 9 15.74 -0.20 -5.81
N LYS A 10 15.37 0.92 -5.18
CA LYS A 10 14.11 1.62 -5.44
C LYS A 10 14.00 2.04 -6.90
N ASN A 11 15.04 2.66 -7.46
CA ASN A 11 15.05 3.12 -8.85
C ASN A 11 14.86 1.96 -9.85
N VAL A 12 15.47 0.81 -9.59
CA VAL A 12 15.24 -0.39 -10.41
C VAL A 12 13.79 -0.86 -10.33
N VAL A 13 13.21 -0.89 -9.13
CA VAL A 13 11.82 -1.30 -8.94
C VAL A 13 10.86 -0.32 -9.61
N VAL A 14 11.09 0.99 -9.50
CA VAL A 14 10.30 2.03 -10.20
C VAL A 14 10.31 1.78 -11.70
N ALA A 15 11.51 1.60 -12.30
CA ALA A 15 11.63 1.36 -13.73
C ALA A 15 10.90 0.09 -14.20
N LEU A 16 10.90 -0.97 -13.39
CA LEU A 16 10.15 -2.19 -13.69
C LEU A 16 8.63 -1.97 -13.64
N LEU A 17 8.14 -1.23 -12.63
CA LEU A 17 6.72 -0.92 -12.48
C LEU A 17 6.20 -0.01 -13.61
N GLU A 18 6.97 1.02 -13.97
CA GLU A 18 6.65 1.89 -15.11
C GLU A 18 6.61 1.10 -16.42
N LYS A 19 7.57 0.19 -16.62
CA LYS A 19 7.56 -0.70 -17.78
C LYS A 19 6.37 -1.67 -17.78
N GLY A 20 5.84 -2.01 -16.59
CA GLY A 20 4.60 -2.76 -16.38
C GLY A 20 3.33 -1.94 -16.56
N GLY A 21 3.43 -0.64 -16.87
CA GLY A 21 2.29 0.25 -17.14
C GLY A 21 1.87 1.15 -15.99
N SER A 22 2.54 1.12 -14.83
CA SER A 22 2.28 2.06 -13.74
C SER A 22 2.74 3.47 -14.10
N ASN A 23 1.99 4.48 -13.70
CA ASN A 23 2.47 5.86 -13.75
C ASN A 23 3.53 6.11 -12.66
N ALA A 24 4.23 7.24 -12.75
CA ALA A 24 5.34 7.57 -11.85
C ALA A 24 4.92 7.61 -10.36
N GLU A 25 3.72 8.12 -10.05
CA GLU A 25 3.20 8.20 -8.68
C GLU A 25 2.98 6.80 -8.07
N GLU A 26 2.33 5.91 -8.82
CA GLU A 26 2.08 4.54 -8.38
C GLU A 26 3.38 3.76 -8.27
N ALA A 27 4.25 3.87 -9.27
CA ALA A 27 5.54 3.19 -9.29
C ALA A 27 6.40 3.59 -8.08
N ASP A 28 6.48 4.89 -7.78
CA ASP A 28 7.21 5.40 -6.60
C ASP A 28 6.59 4.90 -5.29
N THR A 29 5.26 4.93 -5.18
CA THR A 29 4.55 4.47 -3.97
C THR A 29 4.80 2.98 -3.71
N VAL A 30 4.65 2.14 -4.74
CA VAL A 30 4.84 0.69 -4.61
C VAL A 30 6.31 0.35 -4.34
N ALA A 31 7.25 0.95 -5.09
CA ALA A 31 8.68 0.72 -4.90
C ALA A 31 9.15 1.13 -3.50
N SER A 32 8.72 2.31 -3.02
CA SER A 32 9.03 2.79 -1.68
C SER A 32 8.53 1.84 -0.60
N HIS A 33 7.31 1.33 -0.74
CA HIS A 33 6.72 0.36 0.19
C HIS A 33 7.52 -0.95 0.23
N LEU A 34 7.88 -1.51 -0.94
CA LEU A 34 8.64 -2.76 -1.03
C LEU A 34 10.05 -2.62 -0.43
N VAL A 35 10.77 -1.56 -0.77
CA VAL A 35 12.11 -1.30 -0.21
C VAL A 35 12.03 -1.04 1.29
N ARG A 36 11.06 -0.24 1.76
CA ARG A 36 10.82 -0.01 3.19
C ARG A 36 10.54 -1.31 3.93
N SER A 37 9.80 -2.25 3.33
CA SER A 37 9.55 -3.56 3.91
C SER A 37 10.85 -4.34 4.16
N ASN A 38 11.77 -4.38 3.19
CA ASN A 38 13.09 -5.00 3.38
C ASN A 38 13.88 -4.30 4.49
N LEU A 39 13.93 -2.96 4.52
CA LEU A 39 14.64 -2.19 5.55
C LEU A 39 14.08 -2.43 6.97
N CYS A 40 12.81 -2.81 7.07
CA CYS A 40 12.15 -3.19 8.33
C CYS A 40 12.28 -4.70 8.64
N GLY A 41 13.05 -5.47 7.88
CA GLY A 41 13.21 -6.92 8.09
C GLY A 41 12.02 -7.77 7.65
N HIS A 42 11.12 -7.24 6.81
CA HIS A 42 9.96 -7.96 6.29
C HIS A 42 10.17 -8.36 4.82
N ASP A 43 11.16 -9.20 4.56
CA ASP A 43 11.58 -9.58 3.21
C ASP A 43 10.47 -10.27 2.41
N SER A 44 9.57 -10.99 3.05
CA SER A 44 8.40 -11.61 2.41
C SER A 44 7.42 -10.62 1.80
N HIS A 45 7.49 -9.34 2.19
CA HIS A 45 6.67 -8.24 1.67
C HIS A 45 7.53 -7.19 0.95
N GLY A 46 8.80 -7.50 0.73
CA GLY A 46 9.78 -6.63 0.09
C GLY A 46 9.87 -6.80 -1.42
N VAL A 47 11.00 -6.39 -1.98
CA VAL A 47 11.25 -6.40 -3.44
C VAL A 47 11.22 -7.81 -4.06
N GLY A 48 11.36 -8.86 -3.26
CA GLY A 48 11.16 -10.25 -3.69
C GLY A 48 9.75 -10.54 -4.23
N MET A 49 8.77 -9.64 -4.01
CA MET A 49 7.43 -9.74 -4.59
C MET A 49 7.35 -9.33 -6.06
N MET A 50 8.37 -8.66 -6.61
CA MET A 50 8.34 -8.15 -7.98
C MET A 50 8.10 -9.22 -9.05
N PRO A 51 8.74 -10.42 -9.02
CA PRO A 51 8.45 -11.47 -9.99
C PRO A 51 6.96 -11.88 -10.00
N LEU A 52 6.35 -11.98 -8.81
CA LEU A 52 4.92 -12.28 -8.70
C LEU A 52 4.05 -11.18 -9.31
N TYR A 53 4.38 -9.91 -9.06
CA TYR A 53 3.63 -8.78 -9.62
C TYR A 53 3.71 -8.75 -11.14
N MET A 54 4.90 -8.96 -11.72
CA MET A 54 5.08 -8.99 -13.17
C MET A 54 4.28 -10.13 -13.81
N ASN A 55 4.27 -11.32 -13.20
CA ASN A 55 3.46 -12.43 -13.66
C ASN A 55 1.97 -12.10 -13.63
N LYS A 56 1.48 -11.51 -12.52
CA LYS A 56 0.05 -11.17 -12.36
C LYS A 56 -0.41 -10.04 -13.28
N LEU A 57 0.47 -9.12 -13.62
CA LEU A 57 0.25 -8.15 -14.69
C LEU A 57 0.06 -8.85 -16.05
N GLY A 58 0.95 -9.78 -16.39
CA GLY A 58 0.86 -10.54 -17.63
C GLY A 58 -0.40 -11.41 -17.72
N GLU A 59 -0.92 -11.90 -16.59
CA GLU A 59 -2.16 -12.67 -16.50
C GLU A 59 -3.43 -11.77 -16.50
N GLY A 60 -3.30 -10.46 -16.42
CA GLY A 60 -4.43 -9.53 -16.30
C GLY A 60 -5.15 -9.59 -14.94
N LEU A 61 -4.49 -10.13 -13.91
CA LEU A 61 -5.00 -10.25 -12.54
C LEU A 61 -4.59 -9.09 -11.63
N LEU A 62 -3.69 -8.24 -12.09
CA LEU A 62 -3.25 -7.01 -11.43
C LEU A 62 -3.38 -5.88 -12.45
N ASN A 63 -4.07 -4.81 -12.07
CA ASN A 63 -4.33 -3.67 -12.92
C ASN A 63 -3.56 -2.44 -12.42
N PRO A 64 -2.64 -1.88 -13.20
CA PRO A 64 -1.95 -0.63 -12.82
C PRO A 64 -2.91 0.57 -12.77
N ASN A 65 -2.51 1.59 -12.02
CA ASN A 65 -3.13 2.91 -11.95
C ASN A 65 -4.56 2.93 -11.39
N GLN A 66 -4.95 1.90 -10.65
CA GLN A 66 -6.24 1.88 -10.00
C GLN A 66 -6.25 2.80 -8.77
N LYS A 67 -7.38 3.46 -8.56
CA LYS A 67 -7.66 4.26 -7.38
C LYS A 67 -8.74 3.56 -6.54
N PRO A 68 -8.77 3.74 -5.22
CA PRO A 68 -9.87 3.24 -4.43
C PRO A 68 -11.17 3.92 -4.84
N GLU A 69 -12.16 3.13 -5.23
CA GLU A 69 -13.50 3.60 -5.50
C GLU A 69 -14.33 3.45 -4.24
N LYS A 70 -14.86 4.57 -3.70
CA LYS A 70 -15.70 4.54 -2.51
C LYS A 70 -17.08 3.99 -2.89
N VAL A 71 -17.39 2.77 -2.44
CA VAL A 71 -18.67 2.08 -2.72
C VAL A 71 -19.70 2.28 -1.63
N LYS A 72 -19.28 2.63 -0.42
CA LYS A 72 -20.17 2.97 0.70
C LYS A 72 -19.51 3.96 1.64
N GLU A 73 -20.33 4.91 2.11
CA GLU A 73 -20.06 5.75 3.27
C GLU A 73 -21.31 5.79 4.13
N ASP A 74 -21.20 5.38 5.39
CA ASP A 74 -22.31 5.33 6.32
C ASP A 74 -21.80 5.74 7.73
N GLY A 75 -21.96 7.01 8.04
CA GLY A 75 -21.41 7.60 9.27
C GLY A 75 -19.90 7.47 9.31
N SER A 76 -19.40 6.61 10.20
CA SER A 76 -17.96 6.32 10.35
C SER A 76 -17.50 5.06 9.59
N ILE A 77 -18.31 4.51 8.70
CA ILE A 77 -17.98 3.28 7.95
C ILE A 77 -17.70 3.65 6.51
N LEU A 78 -16.50 3.30 6.03
CA LEU A 78 -16.08 3.46 4.64
C LEU A 78 -15.81 2.08 4.00
N MET A 79 -16.31 1.88 2.79
CA MET A 79 -16.02 0.69 2.02
C MET A 79 -15.49 1.09 0.64
N PHE A 80 -14.35 0.50 0.25
CA PHE A 80 -13.70 0.78 -1.02
C PHE A 80 -13.58 -0.49 -1.88
N GLU A 81 -13.72 -0.29 -3.19
CA GLU A 81 -13.39 -1.23 -4.24
C GLU A 81 -11.99 -0.89 -4.78
N GLY A 82 -11.10 -1.87 -4.87
CA GLY A 82 -9.71 -1.69 -5.28
C GLY A 82 -9.42 -2.03 -6.74
N ASN A 83 -10.39 -2.59 -7.47
CA ASN A 83 -10.32 -2.90 -8.90
C ASN A 83 -9.06 -3.69 -9.31
N ARG A 84 -8.61 -4.58 -8.44
CA ARG A 84 -7.36 -5.37 -8.59
C ARG A 84 -6.09 -4.52 -8.75
N GLY A 85 -6.11 -3.27 -8.27
CA GLY A 85 -4.94 -2.40 -8.27
C GLY A 85 -3.89 -2.84 -7.25
N TYR A 86 -2.68 -2.28 -7.36
CA TYR A 86 -1.63 -2.46 -6.35
C TYR A 86 -2.15 -2.05 -4.98
N GLY A 87 -2.20 -3.01 -4.05
CA GLY A 87 -2.74 -2.77 -2.72
C GLY A 87 -2.01 -1.66 -1.97
N GLN A 88 -0.69 -1.51 -2.19
CA GLN A 88 0.11 -0.43 -1.60
C GLN A 88 -0.41 0.95 -2.01
N SER A 89 -0.74 1.15 -3.29
CA SER A 89 -1.26 2.43 -3.79
C SER A 89 -2.72 2.63 -3.41
N VAL A 90 -3.55 1.60 -3.64
CA VAL A 90 -5.01 1.64 -3.36
C VAL A 90 -5.28 1.89 -1.88
N VAL A 91 -4.66 1.09 -0.98
CA VAL A 91 -4.93 1.20 0.46
C VAL A 91 -4.36 2.49 1.04
N LYS A 92 -3.18 2.95 0.58
CA LYS A 92 -2.65 4.26 0.98
C LYS A 92 -3.66 5.39 0.72
N LYS A 93 -4.23 5.43 -0.50
CA LYS A 93 -5.21 6.46 -0.89
C LYS A 93 -6.57 6.29 -0.18
N ALA A 94 -6.98 5.07 0.10
CA ALA A 94 -8.17 4.80 0.92
C ALA A 94 -7.96 5.27 2.37
N MET A 95 -6.77 5.01 2.93
CA MET A 95 -6.39 5.50 4.27
C MET A 95 -6.38 7.02 4.36
N GLU A 96 -5.92 7.73 3.33
CA GLU A 96 -5.96 9.20 3.29
C GLU A 96 -7.40 9.71 3.49
N GLN A 97 -8.38 9.12 2.79
CA GLN A 97 -9.79 9.47 2.95
C GLN A 97 -10.35 9.09 4.33
N ALA A 98 -9.97 7.92 4.84
CA ALA A 98 -10.40 7.49 6.18
C ALA A 98 -9.82 8.37 7.28
N LEU A 99 -8.56 8.81 7.15
CA LEU A 99 -7.90 9.70 8.10
C LEU A 99 -8.56 11.09 8.12
N GLU A 100 -8.95 11.62 6.97
CA GLU A 100 -9.69 12.90 6.92
C GLU A 100 -11.05 12.77 7.63
N LEU A 101 -11.82 11.72 7.33
CA LEU A 101 -13.09 11.49 8.01
C LEU A 101 -12.92 11.27 9.53
N CYS A 102 -11.82 10.61 9.92
CA CYS A 102 -11.53 10.35 11.33
C CYS A 102 -11.26 11.61 12.14
N LYS A 103 -10.73 12.67 11.54
CA LYS A 103 -10.55 13.98 12.20
C LYS A 103 -11.90 14.59 12.60
N GLU A 104 -12.94 14.33 11.81
CA GLU A 104 -14.29 14.82 12.07
C GLU A 104 -15.06 13.90 13.04
N LYS A 105 -15.00 12.58 12.80
CA LYS A 105 -15.85 11.59 13.49
C LYS A 105 -15.20 11.00 14.74
N GLY A 106 -13.89 11.15 14.93
CA GLY A 106 -13.11 10.56 16.04
C GLY A 106 -12.74 9.09 15.83
N ILE A 107 -13.56 8.31 15.14
CA ILE A 107 -13.31 6.89 14.80
C ILE A 107 -13.86 6.58 13.41
N VAL A 108 -13.13 5.77 12.64
CA VAL A 108 -13.57 5.28 11.34
C VAL A 108 -13.21 3.80 11.19
N LEU A 109 -14.17 3.03 10.71
CA LEU A 109 -13.96 1.67 10.22
C LEU A 109 -13.85 1.71 8.69
N MET A 110 -12.69 1.30 8.17
CA MET A 110 -12.46 1.24 6.73
C MET A 110 -12.27 -0.20 6.27
N THR A 111 -12.90 -0.57 5.16
CA THR A 111 -12.66 -1.83 4.46
C THR A 111 -12.27 -1.57 3.02
N VAL A 112 -11.35 -2.37 2.50
CA VAL A 112 -10.97 -2.39 1.08
C VAL A 112 -11.13 -3.81 0.57
N ARG A 113 -11.87 -3.99 -0.52
CA ARG A 113 -12.03 -5.28 -1.18
C ARG A 113 -11.40 -5.26 -2.56
N ASN A 114 -11.13 -6.45 -3.09
CA ASN A 114 -10.65 -6.64 -4.46
C ASN A 114 -9.43 -5.77 -4.82
N SER A 115 -8.56 -5.47 -3.85
CA SER A 115 -7.22 -4.96 -4.10
C SER A 115 -6.25 -6.13 -4.24
N TYR A 116 -5.15 -5.93 -4.95
CA TYR A 116 -4.06 -6.89 -4.94
C TYR A 116 -3.28 -6.81 -3.62
N HIS A 117 -2.17 -7.52 -3.50
CA HIS A 117 -1.33 -7.57 -2.29
C HIS A 117 -1.00 -6.17 -1.76
N MET A 118 -1.31 -5.93 -0.48
CA MET A 118 -1.19 -4.60 0.13
C MET A 118 0.15 -4.36 0.85
N GLY A 119 1.01 -5.37 0.88
CA GLY A 119 2.34 -5.28 1.48
C GLY A 119 2.34 -5.33 3.00
N ARG A 120 3.34 -4.69 3.62
CA ARG A 120 3.53 -4.63 5.06
C ARG A 120 2.45 -3.76 5.72
N ILE A 121 1.65 -4.34 6.59
CA ILE A 121 0.52 -3.66 7.28
C ILE A 121 1.02 -2.49 8.17
N GLY A 122 2.16 -2.63 8.81
CA GLY A 122 2.76 -1.58 9.65
C GLY A 122 2.95 -0.24 8.95
N THR A 123 3.08 -0.21 7.63
CA THR A 123 3.17 1.03 6.84
C THR A 123 1.92 1.90 6.98
N TYR A 124 0.74 1.29 7.10
CA TYR A 124 -0.52 2.03 7.28
C TYR A 124 -0.69 2.52 8.71
N GLY A 125 -0.15 1.78 9.69
CA GLY A 125 -0.02 2.28 11.06
C GLY A 125 0.92 3.51 11.13
N GLU A 126 2.07 3.45 10.46
CA GLU A 126 2.99 4.58 10.33
C GLU A 126 2.30 5.80 9.67
N GLN A 127 1.48 5.59 8.63
CA GLN A 127 0.68 6.62 7.99
C GLN A 127 -0.33 7.26 8.97
N SER A 128 -1.01 6.44 9.80
CA SER A 128 -1.95 6.93 10.80
C SER A 128 -1.25 7.78 11.86
N ILE A 129 -0.11 7.34 12.37
CA ILE A 129 0.67 8.06 13.38
C ILE A 129 1.16 9.40 12.84
N SER A 130 1.59 9.47 11.57
CA SER A 130 2.05 10.71 10.94
C SER A 130 0.94 11.77 10.86
N CYS A 131 -0.33 11.36 10.92
CA CYS A 131 -1.50 12.24 10.97
C CYS A 131 -1.99 12.54 12.40
N LEU A 132 -1.18 12.27 13.43
CA LEU A 132 -1.47 12.46 14.86
C LEU A 132 -2.65 11.60 15.39
N LEU A 133 -2.99 10.54 14.70
CA LEU A 133 -3.95 9.56 15.19
C LEU A 133 -3.20 8.47 15.96
N TYR A 134 -3.62 8.22 17.20
CA TYR A 134 -3.07 7.15 18.01
C TYR A 134 -3.72 5.82 17.65
N THR A 135 -2.91 4.81 17.36
CA THR A 135 -3.38 3.42 17.31
C THR A 135 -3.23 2.83 18.70
N SER A 136 -4.20 2.05 19.14
CA SER A 136 -4.05 1.28 20.38
C SER A 136 -2.92 0.25 20.21
N PRO A 137 -1.99 0.11 21.17
CA PRO A 137 -0.96 -0.91 21.07
C PRO A 137 -1.59 -2.31 21.00
N SER A 138 -1.01 -3.16 20.17
CA SER A 138 -1.44 -4.56 20.09
C SER A 138 -1.14 -5.25 21.43
N PRO A 139 -2.03 -6.13 21.93
CA PRO A 139 -1.75 -6.95 23.12
C PRO A 139 -0.49 -7.82 23.01
N ARG A 140 0.11 -7.92 21.81
CA ARG A 140 1.37 -8.63 21.56
C ARG A 140 2.62 -7.79 21.82
N ASP A 141 2.45 -6.48 22.00
CA ASP A 141 3.56 -5.52 22.19
C ASP A 141 3.79 -5.17 23.66
N SER A 142 3.14 -5.91 24.58
CA SER A 142 3.28 -5.82 26.04
C SER A 142 4.03 -6.99 26.62
#